data_8f8746b06e483ffeb061852349ec2e94
#
_entry.id   8f8746b06e483ffeb061852349ec2e94
#
_cell.length_a   1.000
_cell.length_b   1.000
_cell.length_c   1.000
_cell.angle_alpha   90.00
_cell.angle_beta   90.00
_cell.angle_gamma   90.00
#
_symmetry.space_group_name_H-M   'P 1'
#
loop_
_entity.id
_entity.type
_entity.pdbx_description
1 polymer ?
#
loop_
_entity_poly.entity_id
_entity_poly.type
_entity_poly.pdbx_seq_one_letter_code
_entity_poly.pdbx_strand_id
1 'polypeptide(L)'
;MLDNTAPQANDIVLHSSAATGKRSLSVTVQDNRYVAAVLLLSRNGKQILARQAVNQTEPGTETTLEFPLDGIYTNDLLVAVYDYACNVTAYQTSFGGNVEQPAANATLRAAVPGTDDTTLFLELNTEDKSSIKALNENNPLPASVLSVTRGPEGKLLLASNELDDAKNLVSTLYSVDETDYTATKIGSQSKAAYTAMAYLPHLNGGTLLAGYGYNLLRVDTATGTMTSLGSFASVIGRGVYIVGMTYVGPEETDEYGTCDDFAMLCSDGSVYLFSMAYYTNAYGRKTYGLYSRSLLGNVPDVMANYAAGSALYYADNRLYISVLTTSASKLSYVDLTADIFWPISIGQISAAPVALYSAMQNAAADDAAALAPWAERQTGMQALEPAAAETLTAQPLPALQ
;
A
#
# COMPACT_ATOMS: atom_id res chain seq x y z
N MET A 1 38.28 11.81 -24.99
CA MET A 1 37.27 12.02 -26.03
C MET A 1 35.96 11.69 -25.39
N LEU A 2 35.00 12.63 -25.34
CA LEU A 2 33.68 12.38 -24.81
C LEU A 2 32.97 11.41 -25.74
N ASP A 3 32.28 10.39 -25.19
CA ASP A 3 31.44 9.51 -25.94
C ASP A 3 30.07 10.18 -26.14
N ASN A 4 29.71 10.38 -27.39
CA ASN A 4 28.44 10.98 -27.78
C ASN A 4 27.56 10.00 -28.58
N THR A 5 27.97 8.72 -28.67
CA THR A 5 27.23 7.67 -29.34
C THR A 5 26.32 6.99 -28.32
N ALA A 6 25.03 6.95 -28.59
CA ALA A 6 24.10 6.26 -27.71
C ALA A 6 24.16 4.73 -27.96
N PRO A 7 24.03 3.93 -26.90
CA PRO A 7 23.98 2.48 -27.01
C PRO A 7 22.72 2.02 -27.75
N GLN A 8 22.76 0.81 -28.27
CA GLN A 8 21.65 0.22 -29.05
C GLN A 8 21.23 -1.14 -28.48
N ALA A 9 19.93 -1.45 -28.59
CA ALA A 9 19.45 -2.81 -28.50
C ALA A 9 19.29 -3.38 -29.92
N ASN A 10 20.05 -4.42 -30.21
CA ASN A 10 20.01 -5.10 -31.52
C ASN A 10 18.85 -6.06 -31.63
N ASP A 11 18.43 -6.64 -30.50
CA ASP A 11 17.30 -7.56 -30.42
C ASP A 11 16.57 -7.46 -29.09
N ILE A 12 15.24 -7.55 -29.11
CA ILE A 12 14.37 -7.58 -27.93
C ILE A 12 13.31 -8.67 -28.16
N VAL A 13 13.44 -9.80 -27.47
CA VAL A 13 12.60 -10.99 -27.69
C VAL A 13 11.87 -11.39 -26.43
N LEU A 14 10.56 -11.52 -26.53
CA LEU A 14 9.73 -12.09 -25.47
C LEU A 14 9.72 -13.63 -25.59
N HIS A 15 10.13 -14.30 -24.54
CA HIS A 15 10.01 -15.75 -24.38
C HIS A 15 8.85 -16.08 -23.46
N SER A 16 8.03 -17.05 -23.84
CA SER A 16 6.96 -17.57 -23.00
C SER A 16 6.96 -19.10 -23.04
N SER A 17 6.93 -19.71 -21.87
CA SER A 17 6.85 -21.17 -21.75
C SER A 17 5.41 -21.57 -21.45
N ALA A 18 4.78 -22.24 -22.43
CA ALA A 18 3.42 -22.76 -22.23
C ALA A 18 3.35 -23.84 -21.13
N ALA A 19 4.47 -24.53 -20.85
CA ALA A 19 4.51 -25.59 -19.84
C ALA A 19 4.60 -25.07 -18.41
N THR A 20 5.22 -23.90 -18.21
CA THR A 20 5.45 -23.32 -16.86
C THR A 20 4.72 -22.02 -16.62
N GLY A 21 4.13 -21.42 -17.66
CA GLY A 21 3.55 -20.07 -17.61
C GLY A 21 4.59 -18.96 -17.41
N LYS A 22 5.88 -19.29 -17.29
CA LYS A 22 6.94 -18.30 -17.08
C LYS A 22 7.23 -17.52 -18.34
N ARG A 23 7.53 -16.25 -18.17
CA ARG A 23 7.87 -15.32 -19.23
C ARG A 23 9.21 -14.66 -18.92
N SER A 24 10.02 -14.43 -19.96
CA SER A 24 11.24 -13.62 -19.86
C SER A 24 11.41 -12.74 -21.09
N LEU A 25 12.18 -11.67 -20.94
CA LEU A 25 12.56 -10.78 -22.03
C LEU A 25 14.07 -10.85 -22.22
N SER A 26 14.51 -11.33 -23.40
CA SER A 26 15.90 -11.23 -23.81
C SER A 26 16.14 -9.87 -24.46
N VAL A 27 17.18 -9.18 -24.05
CA VAL A 27 17.62 -7.91 -24.63
C VAL A 27 19.09 -8.03 -25.04
N THR A 28 19.38 -7.99 -26.30
CA THR A 28 20.76 -7.98 -26.83
C THR A 28 21.18 -6.55 -27.10
N VAL A 29 22.23 -6.11 -26.41
CA VAL A 29 22.70 -4.71 -26.42
C VAL A 29 24.12 -4.61 -26.89
N GLN A 30 24.44 -3.47 -27.52
CA GLN A 30 25.76 -3.13 -28.00
C GLN A 30 25.99 -1.62 -27.92
N ASP A 31 27.25 -1.22 -27.72
CA ASP A 31 27.70 0.15 -27.81
C ASP A 31 29.09 0.21 -28.46
N ASN A 32 29.49 1.35 -29.00
CA ASN A 32 30.84 1.57 -29.52
C ASN A 32 31.92 1.43 -28.45
N ARG A 33 31.55 1.54 -27.19
CA ARG A 33 32.41 1.34 -26.01
C ARG A 33 31.81 0.32 -25.08
N TYR A 34 31.07 0.72 -24.06
CA TYR A 34 30.51 -0.17 -23.03
C TYR A 34 29.09 0.24 -22.69
N VAL A 35 28.20 -0.69 -22.73
CA VAL A 35 26.86 -0.55 -22.14
C VAL A 35 27.00 -0.63 -20.62
N ALA A 36 26.38 0.28 -19.92
CA ALA A 36 26.42 0.34 -18.45
C ALA A 36 25.27 -0.43 -17.81
N ALA A 37 24.06 -0.24 -18.32
CA ALA A 37 22.85 -0.86 -17.76
C ALA A 37 21.71 -0.92 -18.77
N VAL A 38 20.81 -1.88 -18.53
CA VAL A 38 19.51 -1.97 -19.18
C VAL A 38 18.41 -1.89 -18.11
N LEU A 39 17.42 -1.04 -18.35
CA LEU A 39 16.25 -0.90 -17.52
C LEU A 39 15.01 -1.32 -18.29
N LEU A 40 14.16 -2.11 -17.63
CA LEU A 40 12.77 -2.27 -18.04
C LEU A 40 11.92 -1.26 -17.28
N LEU A 41 11.07 -0.54 -18.00
CA LEU A 41 10.19 0.47 -17.42
C LEU A 41 8.76 0.20 -17.85
N SER A 42 7.81 0.72 -17.08
CA SER A 42 6.41 0.83 -17.51
C SER A 42 6.32 1.65 -18.81
N ARG A 43 5.28 1.42 -19.61
CA ARG A 43 5.08 2.09 -20.91
C ARG A 43 5.22 3.62 -20.87
N ASN A 44 4.85 4.24 -19.76
CA ASN A 44 4.94 5.69 -19.55
C ASN A 44 6.32 6.16 -19.02
N GLY A 45 7.26 5.24 -18.81
CA GLY A 45 8.61 5.51 -18.30
C GLY A 45 8.69 5.93 -16.83
N LYS A 46 7.58 5.92 -16.11
CA LYS A 46 7.54 6.43 -14.72
C LYS A 46 7.97 5.42 -13.66
N GLN A 47 7.92 4.14 -13.98
CA GLN A 47 8.26 3.06 -13.05
C GLN A 47 9.35 2.16 -13.62
N ILE A 48 10.40 1.93 -12.84
CA ILE A 48 11.43 0.93 -13.16
C ILE A 48 10.89 -0.43 -12.71
N LEU A 49 10.76 -1.36 -13.65
CA LEU A 49 10.27 -2.72 -13.41
C LEU A 49 11.42 -3.69 -13.14
N ALA A 50 12.53 -3.52 -13.83
CA ALA A 50 13.75 -4.28 -13.60
C ALA A 50 14.97 -3.49 -14.06
N ARG A 51 16.13 -3.80 -13.48
CA ARG A 51 17.42 -3.22 -13.84
C ARG A 51 18.49 -4.28 -13.81
N GLN A 52 19.33 -4.31 -14.84
CA GLN A 52 20.55 -5.12 -14.86
C GLN A 52 21.73 -4.28 -15.29
N ALA A 53 22.83 -4.37 -14.54
CA ALA A 53 24.12 -3.85 -14.97
C ALA A 53 24.71 -4.76 -16.05
N VAL A 54 25.39 -4.16 -17.03
CA VAL A 54 26.04 -4.90 -18.11
C VAL A 54 27.54 -4.98 -17.82
N ASN A 55 28.06 -6.19 -17.74
CA ASN A 55 29.48 -6.43 -17.47
C ASN A 55 30.17 -6.87 -18.77
N GLN A 56 30.59 -5.91 -19.59
CA GLN A 56 31.36 -6.17 -20.81
C GLN A 56 32.86 -6.12 -20.51
N THR A 57 33.60 -7.06 -21.04
CA THR A 57 35.06 -7.12 -20.89
C THR A 57 35.80 -6.40 -22.03
N GLU A 58 35.16 -6.27 -23.19
CA GLU A 58 35.71 -5.62 -24.37
C GLU A 58 34.72 -4.61 -24.95
N PRO A 59 35.22 -3.46 -25.43
CA PRO A 59 34.36 -2.45 -26.05
C PRO A 59 33.74 -2.97 -27.36
N GLY A 60 32.53 -2.55 -27.66
CA GLY A 60 31.83 -2.94 -28.86
C GLY A 60 31.24 -4.36 -28.87
N THR A 61 31.33 -5.09 -27.75
CA THR A 61 30.83 -6.46 -27.66
C THR A 61 29.31 -6.46 -27.49
N GLU A 62 28.62 -7.34 -28.22
CA GLU A 62 27.24 -7.65 -27.96
C GLU A 62 27.08 -8.44 -26.68
N THR A 63 26.06 -8.09 -25.89
CA THR A 63 25.73 -8.79 -24.65
C THR A 63 24.22 -9.00 -24.57
N THR A 64 23.79 -10.23 -24.32
CA THR A 64 22.38 -10.56 -24.13
C THR A 64 22.08 -10.67 -22.64
N LEU A 65 21.03 -9.98 -22.20
CA LEU A 65 20.51 -10.01 -20.84
C LEU A 65 19.14 -10.66 -20.84
N GLU A 66 18.87 -11.47 -19.81
CA GLU A 66 17.58 -12.10 -19.60
C GLU A 66 16.89 -11.45 -18.41
N PHE A 67 15.68 -10.94 -18.63
CA PHE A 67 14.83 -10.36 -17.60
C PHE A 67 13.66 -11.30 -17.34
N PRO A 68 13.55 -11.94 -16.18
CA PRO A 68 12.32 -12.61 -15.80
C PRO A 68 11.19 -11.58 -15.69
N LEU A 69 10.01 -11.94 -16.21
CA LEU A 69 8.82 -11.08 -16.16
C LEU A 69 7.81 -11.59 -15.12
N ASP A 70 8.30 -12.25 -14.08
CA ASP A 70 7.45 -12.69 -12.96
C ASP A 70 6.86 -11.45 -12.26
N GLY A 71 5.55 -11.43 -12.08
CA GLY A 71 4.84 -10.27 -11.53
C GLY A 71 4.61 -9.09 -12.49
N ILE A 72 5.09 -9.15 -13.76
CA ILE A 72 4.83 -8.15 -14.78
C ILE A 72 3.72 -8.64 -15.72
N TYR A 73 2.51 -8.09 -15.57
CA TYR A 73 1.32 -8.53 -16.31
C TYR A 73 0.98 -7.62 -17.49
N THR A 74 1.98 -7.20 -18.24
CA THR A 74 1.82 -6.43 -19.47
C THR A 74 2.82 -6.89 -20.54
N ASN A 75 2.44 -6.71 -21.80
CA ASN A 75 3.32 -6.86 -22.94
C ASN A 75 3.84 -5.52 -23.47
N ASP A 76 3.37 -4.40 -22.90
CA ASP A 76 3.76 -3.05 -23.28
C ASP A 76 4.84 -2.54 -22.30
N LEU A 77 6.09 -2.61 -22.74
CA LEU A 77 7.25 -2.23 -21.94
C LEU A 77 8.07 -1.14 -22.65
N LEU A 78 8.83 -0.40 -21.89
CA LEU A 78 9.88 0.48 -22.36
C LEU A 78 11.22 -0.11 -21.94
N VAL A 79 12.10 -0.38 -22.89
CA VAL A 79 13.47 -0.85 -22.64
C VAL A 79 14.41 0.31 -22.83
N ALA A 80 15.13 0.72 -21.79
CA ALA A 80 16.11 1.81 -21.85
C ALA A 80 17.52 1.25 -21.66
N VAL A 81 18.40 1.53 -22.60
CA VAL A 81 19.81 1.11 -22.60
C VAL A 81 20.69 2.32 -22.33
N TYR A 82 21.57 2.22 -21.35
CA TYR A 82 22.46 3.29 -20.92
C TYR A 82 23.92 2.88 -21.11
N ASP A 83 24.77 3.83 -21.54
CA ASP A 83 26.22 3.71 -21.47
C ASP A 83 26.80 4.38 -20.21
N TYR A 84 28.11 4.29 -20.02
CA TYR A 84 28.82 4.95 -18.91
C TYR A 84 28.97 6.46 -19.09
N ALA A 85 28.72 7.02 -20.28
CA ALA A 85 28.68 8.45 -20.54
C ALA A 85 27.29 9.06 -20.31
N CYS A 86 26.33 8.25 -19.84
CA CYS A 86 24.91 8.60 -19.63
C CYS A 86 24.14 8.89 -20.94
N ASN A 87 24.63 8.45 -22.10
CA ASN A 87 23.79 8.42 -23.27
C ASN A 87 22.74 7.30 -23.12
N VAL A 88 21.55 7.51 -23.65
CA VAL A 88 20.45 6.56 -23.53
C VAL A 88 19.70 6.40 -24.83
N THR A 89 19.32 5.16 -25.14
CA THR A 89 18.35 4.83 -26.16
C THR A 89 17.20 4.08 -25.55
N ALA A 90 15.96 4.42 -25.89
CA ALA A 90 14.77 3.78 -25.36
C ALA A 90 13.94 3.17 -26.50
N TYR A 91 13.46 1.96 -26.26
CA TYR A 91 12.66 1.17 -27.19
C TYR A 91 11.31 0.85 -26.59
N GLN A 92 10.24 1.27 -27.24
CA GLN A 92 8.90 0.85 -26.84
C GLN A 92 8.61 -0.51 -27.47
N THR A 93 8.27 -1.48 -26.64
CA THR A 93 7.89 -2.82 -27.07
C THR A 93 6.39 -3.01 -26.89
N SER A 94 5.77 -3.72 -27.82
CA SER A 94 4.40 -4.19 -27.71
C SER A 94 4.34 -5.59 -28.28
N PHE A 95 4.30 -6.59 -27.40
CA PHE A 95 4.25 -7.99 -27.80
C PHE A 95 2.78 -8.43 -27.87
N GLY A 96 2.42 -9.14 -28.95
CA GLY A 96 1.08 -9.70 -29.10
C GLY A 96 0.78 -10.78 -28.06
N GLY A 97 -0.49 -10.98 -27.75
CA GLY A 97 -0.98 -12.00 -26.84
C GLY A 97 -1.59 -11.44 -25.56
N ASN A 98 -2.47 -12.20 -24.96
CA ASN A 98 -3.04 -11.88 -23.64
C ASN A 98 -2.10 -12.38 -22.55
N VAL A 99 -1.84 -11.55 -21.57
CA VAL A 99 -1.15 -11.95 -20.34
C VAL A 99 -2.21 -12.32 -19.34
N GLU A 100 -2.29 -13.60 -18.95
CA GLU A 100 -3.16 -14.03 -17.88
C GLU A 100 -2.73 -13.36 -16.57
N GLN A 101 -3.67 -12.67 -15.94
CA GLN A 101 -3.48 -12.12 -14.61
C GLN A 101 -3.95 -13.18 -13.61
N PRO A 102 -3.22 -13.40 -12.51
CA PRO A 102 -3.69 -14.30 -11.46
C PRO A 102 -5.04 -13.81 -10.94
N ALA A 103 -5.96 -14.73 -10.68
CA ALA A 103 -7.25 -14.40 -10.08
C ALA A 103 -7.06 -13.84 -8.67
N ALA A 104 -7.82 -12.82 -8.33
CA ALA A 104 -7.89 -12.33 -6.95
C ALA A 104 -8.85 -13.26 -6.18
N ASN A 105 -8.34 -14.03 -5.21
CA ASN A 105 -9.11 -15.07 -4.52
C ASN A 105 -9.71 -14.63 -3.19
N ALA A 106 -9.45 -13.41 -2.71
CA ALA A 106 -9.96 -12.94 -1.43
C ALA A 106 -11.40 -12.44 -1.56
N THR A 107 -12.26 -12.85 -0.62
CA THR A 107 -13.57 -12.22 -0.43
C THR A 107 -13.36 -10.86 0.24
N LEU A 108 -13.31 -9.83 -0.57
CA LEU A 108 -13.15 -8.47 -0.07
C LEU A 108 -14.49 -7.90 0.37
N ARG A 109 -14.43 -7.11 1.44
CA ARG A 109 -15.52 -6.26 1.89
C ARG A 109 -15.03 -4.81 1.92
N ALA A 110 -15.97 -3.89 1.77
CA ALA A 110 -15.70 -2.46 1.79
C ALA A 110 -16.70 -1.73 2.67
N ALA A 111 -16.23 -0.72 3.38
CA ALA A 111 -17.10 0.30 3.95
C ALA A 111 -17.17 1.47 2.95
N VAL A 112 -18.39 1.90 2.62
CA VAL A 112 -18.63 3.00 1.69
C VAL A 112 -19.57 4.02 2.30
N PRO A 113 -19.43 5.32 1.99
CA PRO A 113 -20.41 6.33 2.39
C PRO A 113 -21.80 5.98 1.80
N GLY A 114 -22.81 5.99 2.66
CA GLY A 114 -24.21 5.91 2.29
C GLY A 114 -24.84 7.30 2.17
N THR A 115 -26.18 7.35 2.11
CA THR A 115 -26.93 8.60 2.20
C THR A 115 -27.06 9.03 3.66
N ASP A 116 -27.27 10.33 3.90
CA ASP A 116 -27.60 10.89 5.24
C ASP A 116 -26.56 10.55 6.32
N ASP A 117 -25.27 10.72 6.00
CA ASP A 117 -24.15 10.44 6.90
C ASP A 117 -24.11 8.99 7.43
N THR A 118 -24.64 8.07 6.66
CA THR A 118 -24.59 6.63 6.96
C THR A 118 -23.41 5.94 6.30
N THR A 119 -23.16 4.69 6.70
CA THR A 119 -22.18 3.80 6.05
C THR A 119 -22.83 2.50 5.67
N LEU A 120 -22.56 2.08 4.44
CA LEU A 120 -22.92 0.76 3.93
C LEU A 120 -21.67 -0.14 3.92
N PHE A 121 -21.89 -1.40 4.26
CA PHE A 121 -20.91 -2.46 4.09
C PHE A 121 -21.25 -3.28 2.86
N LEU A 122 -20.27 -3.47 2.00
CA LEU A 122 -20.41 -4.16 0.73
C LEU A 122 -19.51 -5.39 0.71
N GLU A 123 -19.99 -6.46 0.11
CA GLU A 123 -19.17 -7.60 -0.32
C GLU A 123 -18.83 -7.42 -1.80
N LEU A 124 -17.54 -7.44 -2.10
CA LEU A 124 -17.01 -7.23 -3.44
C LEU A 124 -16.65 -8.58 -4.04
N ASN A 125 -17.24 -8.92 -5.17
CA ASN A 125 -16.79 -10.06 -5.94
C ASN A 125 -15.57 -9.65 -6.79
N THR A 126 -14.40 -10.21 -6.51
CA THR A 126 -13.18 -9.91 -7.23
C THR A 126 -13.07 -10.63 -8.59
N GLU A 127 -13.88 -11.67 -8.80
CA GLU A 127 -13.95 -12.42 -10.07
C GLU A 127 -15.00 -11.83 -11.00
N ASP A 128 -16.21 -11.59 -10.48
CA ASP A 128 -17.29 -10.92 -11.21
C ASP A 128 -17.41 -9.46 -10.77
N LYS A 129 -16.72 -8.60 -11.50
CA LYS A 129 -16.62 -7.14 -11.27
C LYS A 129 -17.96 -6.42 -11.25
N SER A 130 -19.04 -7.06 -11.67
CA SER A 130 -20.40 -6.49 -11.72
C SER A 130 -21.23 -6.77 -10.46
N SER A 131 -20.84 -7.73 -9.62
CA SER A 131 -21.63 -8.11 -8.45
C SER A 131 -21.08 -7.47 -7.17
N ILE A 132 -21.82 -6.49 -6.68
CA ILE A 132 -21.64 -5.88 -5.37
C ILE A 132 -22.86 -6.22 -4.54
N LYS A 133 -22.66 -6.83 -3.38
CA LYS A 133 -23.74 -7.17 -2.46
C LYS A 133 -23.69 -6.27 -1.24
N ALA A 134 -24.74 -5.53 -0.97
CA ALA A 134 -24.89 -4.81 0.28
C ALA A 134 -25.16 -5.78 1.44
N LEU A 135 -24.42 -5.61 2.54
CA LEU A 135 -24.52 -6.48 3.71
C LEU A 135 -25.46 -5.93 4.79
N ASN A 136 -25.64 -4.60 4.81
CA ASN A 136 -26.47 -3.90 5.80
C ASN A 136 -27.45 -2.89 5.16
N GLU A 137 -27.94 -3.16 3.97
CA GLU A 137 -28.84 -2.26 3.23
C GLU A 137 -30.08 -1.85 4.04
N ASN A 138 -30.64 -2.79 4.79
CA ASN A 138 -31.83 -2.55 5.63
C ASN A 138 -31.50 -1.93 7.00
N ASN A 139 -30.24 -1.84 7.37
CA ASN A 139 -29.76 -1.28 8.63
C ASN A 139 -28.41 -0.57 8.41
N PRO A 140 -28.39 0.52 7.62
CA PRO A 140 -27.16 1.26 7.40
C PRO A 140 -26.65 1.82 8.72
N LEU A 141 -25.34 1.76 8.92
CA LEU A 141 -24.72 2.29 10.13
C LEU A 141 -24.92 3.80 10.20
N PRO A 142 -25.51 4.34 11.29
CA PRO A 142 -25.79 5.78 11.41
C PRO A 142 -24.51 6.57 11.80
N ALA A 143 -23.46 6.44 11.03
CA ALA A 143 -22.21 7.14 11.21
C ALA A 143 -21.45 7.20 9.89
N SER A 144 -20.77 8.31 9.62
CA SER A 144 -19.87 8.45 8.49
C SER A 144 -18.51 7.87 8.83
N VAL A 145 -18.25 6.65 8.38
CA VAL A 145 -17.01 5.91 8.67
C VAL A 145 -15.88 6.41 7.81
N LEU A 146 -14.70 6.54 8.40
CA LEU A 146 -13.46 6.96 7.74
C LEU A 146 -12.46 5.83 7.58
N SER A 147 -12.48 4.86 8.49
CA SER A 147 -11.56 3.73 8.44
C SER A 147 -12.13 2.52 9.19
N VAL A 148 -11.76 1.34 8.73
CA VAL A 148 -12.14 0.05 9.32
C VAL A 148 -10.89 -0.82 9.42
N THR A 149 -10.76 -1.57 10.52
CA THR A 149 -9.69 -2.57 10.69
C THR A 149 -10.16 -3.72 11.57
N ARG A 150 -9.46 -4.85 11.51
CA ARG A 150 -9.60 -5.92 12.49
C ARG A 150 -8.80 -5.54 13.74
N GLY A 151 -9.43 -5.61 14.90
CA GLY A 151 -8.83 -5.34 16.20
C GLY A 151 -8.55 -6.62 17.00
N PRO A 152 -8.44 -6.51 18.33
CA PRO A 152 -8.26 -7.66 19.22
C PRO A 152 -9.36 -8.72 18.97
N GLU A 153 -8.97 -10.00 19.05
CA GLU A 153 -9.89 -11.13 18.88
C GLU A 153 -10.65 -11.12 17.54
N GLY A 154 -10.11 -10.43 16.51
CA GLY A 154 -10.73 -10.32 15.20
C GLY A 154 -11.95 -9.40 15.13
N LYS A 155 -12.29 -8.68 16.21
CA LYS A 155 -13.42 -7.72 16.20
C LYS A 155 -13.24 -6.66 15.12
N LEU A 156 -14.32 -6.38 14.39
CA LEU A 156 -14.31 -5.29 13.44
C LEU A 156 -14.39 -3.95 14.18
N LEU A 157 -13.36 -3.13 14.04
CA LEU A 157 -13.28 -1.79 14.60
C LEU A 157 -13.44 -0.77 13.48
N LEU A 158 -14.18 0.29 13.74
CA LEU A 158 -14.36 1.40 12.82
C LEU A 158 -14.15 2.74 13.50
N ALA A 159 -13.73 3.70 12.71
CA ALA A 159 -13.61 5.09 13.12
C ALA A 159 -14.55 5.96 12.31
N SER A 160 -15.24 6.86 13.00
CA SER A 160 -16.06 7.90 12.39
C SER A 160 -15.71 9.28 12.92
N ASN A 161 -16.10 10.32 12.19
CA ASN A 161 -16.13 11.68 12.69
C ASN A 161 -17.56 12.10 12.96
N GLU A 162 -17.77 12.64 14.13
CA GLU A 162 -19.09 13.10 14.61
C GLU A 162 -18.97 14.47 15.25
N LEU A 163 -20.12 15.12 15.46
CA LEU A 163 -20.21 16.26 16.34
C LEU A 163 -20.74 15.79 17.69
N ASP A 164 -20.03 16.14 18.78
CA ASP A 164 -20.53 15.92 20.13
C ASP A 164 -21.71 16.85 20.46
N ASP A 165 -22.29 16.72 21.66
CA ASP A 165 -23.41 17.55 22.11
C ASP A 165 -23.04 19.05 22.18
N ALA A 166 -21.77 19.36 22.35
CA ALA A 166 -21.24 20.72 22.34
C ALA A 166 -20.88 21.24 20.96
N LYS A 167 -21.18 20.45 19.88
CA LYS A 167 -20.86 20.73 18.48
C LYS A 167 -19.36 20.76 18.16
N ASN A 168 -18.53 20.11 18.98
CA ASN A 168 -17.13 19.90 18.65
C ASN A 168 -16.99 18.66 17.76
N LEU A 169 -16.07 18.73 16.82
CA LEU A 169 -15.70 17.57 16.03
C LEU A 169 -14.96 16.55 16.91
N VAL A 170 -15.44 15.33 16.92
CA VAL A 170 -14.84 14.21 17.65
C VAL A 170 -14.61 13.03 16.73
N SER A 171 -13.50 12.35 16.94
CA SER A 171 -13.26 11.04 16.34
C SER A 171 -13.80 9.97 17.27
N THR A 172 -14.66 9.13 16.77
CA THR A 172 -15.36 8.10 17.55
C THR A 172 -14.93 6.72 17.10
N LEU A 173 -14.60 5.87 18.07
CA LEU A 173 -14.28 4.46 17.85
C LEU A 173 -15.50 3.59 18.18
N TYR A 174 -15.80 2.65 17.30
CA TYR A 174 -16.85 1.66 17.47
C TYR A 174 -16.31 0.24 17.27
N SER A 175 -16.94 -0.74 17.92
CA SER A 175 -16.91 -2.13 17.50
C SER A 175 -18.18 -2.49 16.72
N VAL A 176 -18.05 -3.35 15.72
CA VAL A 176 -19.18 -3.77 14.87
C VAL A 176 -19.37 -5.27 15.01
N ASP A 177 -20.62 -5.68 15.26
CA ASP A 177 -21.04 -7.06 15.13
C ASP A 177 -21.32 -7.34 13.64
N GLU A 178 -20.57 -8.26 13.02
CA GLU A 178 -20.73 -8.58 11.60
C GLU A 178 -21.94 -9.46 11.30
N THR A 179 -22.67 -9.92 12.31
CA THR A 179 -23.88 -10.73 12.12
C THR A 179 -25.05 -9.85 11.64
N ASP A 180 -25.16 -8.66 12.20
CA ASP A 180 -26.25 -7.71 11.92
C ASP A 180 -25.75 -6.28 11.61
N TYR A 181 -24.44 -6.08 11.65
CA TYR A 181 -23.76 -4.78 11.48
C TYR A 181 -24.13 -3.74 12.53
N THR A 182 -24.56 -4.17 13.71
CA THR A 182 -24.79 -3.26 14.83
C THR A 182 -23.45 -2.72 15.36
N ALA A 183 -23.34 -1.40 15.48
CA ALA A 183 -22.17 -0.74 16.02
C ALA A 183 -22.36 -0.37 17.50
N THR A 184 -21.35 -0.69 18.31
CA THR A 184 -21.28 -0.31 19.72
C THR A 184 -20.17 0.72 19.91
N LYS A 185 -20.51 1.89 20.40
CA LYS A 185 -19.57 2.98 20.70
C LYS A 185 -18.60 2.55 21.80
N ILE A 186 -17.29 2.63 21.53
CA ILE A 186 -16.23 2.40 22.51
C ILE A 186 -15.87 3.72 23.19
N GLY A 187 -15.67 4.78 22.41
CA GLY A 187 -15.34 6.08 22.95
C GLY A 187 -15.13 7.12 21.88
N SER A 188 -14.97 8.37 22.28
CA SER A 188 -14.75 9.50 21.40
C SER A 188 -13.71 10.48 21.95
N GLN A 189 -13.00 11.14 21.03
CA GLN A 189 -11.99 12.14 21.38
C GLN A 189 -12.22 13.42 20.57
N SER A 190 -12.13 14.58 21.23
CA SER A 190 -12.16 15.89 20.56
C SER A 190 -10.88 16.12 19.78
N LYS A 191 -10.75 15.49 18.62
CA LYS A 191 -9.61 15.64 17.71
C LYS A 191 -10.09 15.44 16.30
N ALA A 192 -9.35 16.00 15.38
CA ALA A 192 -9.63 15.80 13.97
C ALA A 192 -9.51 14.32 13.58
N ALA A 193 -10.18 14.00 12.50
CA ALA A 193 -10.33 12.67 11.96
C ALA A 193 -9.01 11.97 11.68
N TYR A 194 -8.88 10.77 12.13
CA TYR A 194 -7.90 9.88 11.56
C TYR A 194 -8.48 9.15 10.34
N THR A 195 -7.65 9.07 9.31
CA THR A 195 -8.06 8.64 7.97
C THR A 195 -7.74 7.18 7.68
N ALA A 196 -6.95 6.52 8.53
CA ALA A 196 -6.52 5.14 8.36
C ALA A 196 -6.28 4.48 9.71
N MET A 197 -6.52 3.18 9.81
CA MET A 197 -6.22 2.38 10.99
C MET A 197 -5.58 1.05 10.61
N ALA A 198 -4.69 0.55 11.49
CA ALA A 198 -4.19 -0.82 11.47
C ALA A 198 -4.00 -1.32 12.90
N TYR A 199 -4.38 -2.56 13.18
CA TYR A 199 -4.11 -3.20 14.47
C TYR A 199 -2.89 -4.10 14.34
N LEU A 200 -1.89 -3.87 15.19
CA LEU A 200 -0.63 -4.59 15.25
C LEU A 200 -0.66 -5.50 16.47
N PRO A 201 -0.83 -6.82 16.30
CA PRO A 201 -1.16 -7.73 17.41
C PRO A 201 0.01 -7.97 18.38
N HIS A 202 1.26 -7.93 17.89
CA HIS A 202 2.44 -8.23 18.72
C HIS A 202 3.04 -6.95 19.33
N LEU A 203 2.80 -5.79 18.72
CA LEU A 203 3.35 -4.52 19.19
C LEU A 203 2.81 -4.15 20.57
N ASN A 204 3.66 -4.31 21.60
CA ASN A 204 3.31 -4.06 23.01
C ASN A 204 2.05 -4.81 23.50
N GLY A 205 1.86 -6.06 23.05
CA GLY A 205 0.69 -6.87 23.40
C GLY A 205 -0.61 -6.47 22.70
N GLY A 206 -0.49 -5.82 21.57
CA GLY A 206 -1.59 -5.35 20.73
C GLY A 206 -1.74 -3.83 20.75
N THR A 207 -1.58 -3.21 19.59
CA THR A 207 -1.67 -1.74 19.45
C THR A 207 -2.51 -1.39 18.24
N LEU A 208 -3.57 -0.60 18.45
CA LEU A 208 -4.32 0.02 17.36
C LEU A 208 -3.63 1.33 16.97
N LEU A 209 -3.15 1.38 15.73
CA LEU A 209 -2.58 2.57 15.11
C LEU A 209 -3.64 3.33 14.32
N ALA A 210 -3.54 4.64 14.31
CA ALA A 210 -4.34 5.52 13.47
C ALA A 210 -3.48 6.60 12.82
N GLY A 211 -3.73 6.88 11.54
CA GLY A 211 -3.09 7.95 10.78
C GLY A 211 -3.90 9.26 10.89
N TYR A 212 -3.23 10.36 11.22
CA TYR A 212 -3.79 11.70 11.22
C TYR A 212 -2.85 12.67 10.51
N GLY A 213 -3.21 13.08 9.31
CA GLY A 213 -2.28 13.80 8.44
C GLY A 213 -1.04 12.96 8.18
N TYR A 214 0.12 13.44 8.57
CA TYR A 214 1.39 12.70 8.56
C TYR A 214 1.80 12.19 9.95
N ASN A 215 0.90 12.24 10.95
CA ASN A 215 1.16 11.77 12.30
C ASN A 215 0.57 10.39 12.54
N LEU A 216 1.23 9.63 13.40
CA LEU A 216 0.77 8.34 13.87
C LEU A 216 0.28 8.47 15.31
N LEU A 217 -0.90 7.92 15.56
CA LEU A 217 -1.54 7.87 16.86
C LEU A 217 -1.67 6.42 17.31
N ARG A 218 -1.61 6.19 18.62
CA ARG A 218 -2.10 4.98 19.27
C ARG A 218 -3.52 5.24 19.77
N VAL A 219 -4.42 4.32 19.48
CA VAL A 219 -5.81 4.36 19.97
C VAL A 219 -6.00 3.23 20.97
N ASP A 220 -6.49 3.54 22.15
CA ASP A 220 -6.87 2.55 23.17
C ASP A 220 -8.18 1.88 22.75
N THR A 221 -8.17 0.58 22.54
CA THR A 221 -9.33 -0.18 22.04
C THR A 221 -10.44 -0.36 23.06
N ALA A 222 -10.20 -0.08 24.35
CA ALA A 222 -11.20 -0.15 25.38
C ALA A 222 -11.89 1.21 25.66
N THR A 223 -11.17 2.31 25.46
CA THR A 223 -11.64 3.65 25.82
C THR A 223 -11.76 4.61 24.64
N GLY A 224 -11.19 4.28 23.47
CA GLY A 224 -11.09 5.17 22.32
C GLY A 224 -10.08 6.31 22.51
N THR A 225 -9.32 6.34 23.63
CA THR A 225 -8.37 7.41 23.92
C THR A 225 -7.19 7.39 22.95
N MET A 226 -6.87 8.56 22.37
CA MET A 226 -5.77 8.70 21.43
C MET A 226 -4.52 9.26 22.10
N THR A 227 -3.37 8.70 21.76
CA THR A 227 -2.06 9.18 22.19
C THR A 227 -1.16 9.32 20.98
N SER A 228 -0.51 10.49 20.82
CA SER A 228 0.45 10.67 19.72
C SER A 228 1.66 9.77 19.92
N LEU A 229 2.02 9.02 18.87
CA LEU A 229 3.27 8.26 18.82
C LEU A 229 4.38 9.07 18.17
N GLY A 230 4.07 9.91 17.18
CA GLY A 230 5.04 10.75 16.51
C GLY A 230 4.65 11.12 15.08
N SER A 231 5.58 11.78 14.40
CA SER A 231 5.43 12.28 13.04
C SER A 231 6.20 11.43 12.04
N PHE A 232 5.56 11.15 10.90
CA PHE A 232 6.16 10.52 9.73
C PHE A 232 6.61 11.53 8.67
N ALA A 233 6.51 12.84 8.95
CA ALA A 233 6.82 13.89 7.97
C ALA A 233 8.23 13.80 7.38
N SER A 234 9.21 13.30 8.14
CA SER A 234 10.58 13.08 7.67
C SER A 234 10.71 11.86 6.75
N VAL A 235 9.75 10.94 6.80
CA VAL A 235 9.76 9.70 6.02
C VAL A 235 8.95 9.84 4.73
N ILE A 236 7.69 10.31 4.85
CA ILE A 236 6.75 10.39 3.72
C ILE A 236 6.74 11.77 3.05
N GLY A 237 7.33 12.77 3.66
CA GLY A 237 7.36 14.15 3.17
C GLY A 237 6.30 15.05 3.83
N ARG A 238 6.65 16.33 3.98
CA ARG A 238 5.71 17.34 4.49
C ARG A 238 4.62 17.61 3.44
N GLY A 239 3.37 17.64 3.88
CA GLY A 239 2.21 17.84 3.00
C GLY A 239 1.70 16.55 2.34
N VAL A 240 2.33 15.41 2.61
CA VAL A 240 1.83 14.09 2.26
C VAL A 240 1.07 13.53 3.45
N TYR A 241 -0.10 12.95 3.22
CA TYR A 241 -1.00 12.46 4.27
C TYR A 241 -1.13 10.94 4.19
N ILE A 242 -1.32 10.31 5.35
CA ILE A 242 -1.64 8.89 5.47
C ILE A 242 -3.11 8.71 5.08
N VAL A 243 -3.42 7.91 4.06
CA VAL A 243 -4.79 7.69 3.58
C VAL A 243 -5.26 6.24 3.68
N GLY A 244 -4.34 5.29 3.89
CA GLY A 244 -4.66 3.89 4.12
C GLY A 244 -3.58 3.22 4.95
N MET A 245 -3.97 2.28 5.82
CA MET A 245 -3.05 1.43 6.56
C MET A 245 -3.63 0.03 6.68
N THR A 246 -2.76 -0.96 6.70
CA THR A 246 -3.14 -2.36 6.95
C THR A 246 -2.00 -3.12 7.59
N TYR A 247 -2.32 -4.02 8.51
CA TYR A 247 -1.37 -4.99 9.05
C TYR A 247 -0.98 -5.98 7.96
N VAL A 248 0.28 -6.38 7.93
CA VAL A 248 0.82 -7.32 6.94
C VAL A 248 1.24 -8.63 7.59
N GLY A 249 1.97 -8.59 8.69
CA GLY A 249 2.42 -9.79 9.38
C GLY A 249 3.47 -9.49 10.44
N PRO A 250 3.88 -10.50 11.22
CA PRO A 250 4.99 -10.37 12.16
C PRO A 250 6.33 -10.47 11.42
N GLU A 251 7.33 -9.75 11.92
CA GLU A 251 8.74 -9.89 11.55
C GLU A 251 9.55 -10.28 12.78
N GLU A 252 10.22 -11.43 12.74
CA GLU A 252 11.11 -11.85 13.81
C GLU A 252 12.47 -11.18 13.67
N THR A 253 12.93 -10.56 14.73
CA THR A 253 14.23 -9.88 14.80
C THR A 253 15.06 -10.36 15.97
N ASP A 254 16.37 -10.49 15.80
CA ASP A 254 17.28 -10.93 16.86
C ASP A 254 17.38 -9.92 18.02
N GLU A 255 17.18 -8.62 17.72
CA GLU A 255 17.42 -7.55 18.69
C GLU A 255 16.16 -7.09 19.42
N TYR A 256 15.01 -7.09 18.74
CA TYR A 256 13.76 -6.51 19.27
C TYR A 256 12.65 -7.53 19.45
N GLY A 257 12.91 -8.81 19.13
CA GLY A 257 11.90 -9.88 19.14
C GLY A 257 10.90 -9.69 17.98
N THR A 258 9.66 -10.09 18.20
CA THR A 258 8.60 -9.95 17.18
C THR A 258 8.23 -8.49 16.99
N CYS A 259 8.49 -7.97 15.78
CA CYS A 259 8.01 -6.69 15.29
C CYS A 259 6.76 -6.92 14.44
N ASP A 260 5.97 -5.89 14.23
CA ASP A 260 4.80 -5.96 13.34
C ASP A 260 5.03 -5.14 12.06
N ASP A 261 4.88 -5.81 10.92
CA ASP A 261 4.89 -5.17 9.61
C ASP A 261 3.49 -4.63 9.27
N PHE A 262 3.46 -3.40 8.77
CA PHE A 262 2.25 -2.80 8.25
C PHE A 262 2.54 -2.00 6.98
N ALA A 263 1.58 -2.01 6.06
CA ALA A 263 1.65 -1.19 4.84
C ALA A 263 0.88 0.12 5.04
N MET A 264 1.38 1.18 4.40
CA MET A 264 0.82 2.52 4.45
C MET A 264 0.71 3.09 3.03
N LEU A 265 -0.49 3.53 2.66
CA LEU A 265 -0.76 4.29 1.44
C LEU A 265 -0.80 5.77 1.77
N CYS A 266 -0.11 6.57 0.99
CA CYS A 266 -0.01 8.01 1.14
C CYS A 266 -0.79 8.76 0.05
N SER A 267 -1.13 10.02 0.32
CA SER A 267 -1.93 10.87 -0.58
C SER A 267 -1.25 11.19 -1.92
N ASP A 268 0.06 11.01 -2.01
CA ASP A 268 0.84 11.13 -3.26
C ASP A 268 0.91 9.82 -4.06
N GLY A 269 0.25 8.76 -3.57
CA GLY A 269 0.27 7.42 -4.16
C GLY A 269 1.41 6.53 -3.70
N SER A 270 2.34 7.03 -2.91
CA SER A 270 3.43 6.22 -2.38
C SER A 270 2.88 5.16 -1.42
N VAL A 271 3.38 3.93 -1.56
CA VAL A 271 3.07 2.81 -0.66
C VAL A 271 4.35 2.39 0.02
N TYR A 272 4.33 2.44 1.35
CA TYR A 272 5.45 2.03 2.20
C TYR A 272 5.10 0.76 2.96
N LEU A 273 6.14 -0.03 3.24
CA LEU A 273 6.12 -1.08 4.25
C LEU A 273 6.98 -0.61 5.42
N PHE A 274 6.45 -0.73 6.62
CA PHE A 274 7.13 -0.41 7.86
C PHE A 274 7.09 -1.60 8.79
N SER A 275 8.17 -1.77 9.57
CA SER A 275 8.19 -2.65 10.73
C SER A 275 8.30 -1.80 11.98
N MET A 276 7.45 -2.05 12.96
CA MET A 276 7.47 -1.35 14.25
C MET A 276 7.86 -2.27 15.39
N ALA A 277 8.67 -1.72 16.30
CA ALA A 277 9.05 -2.37 17.54
C ALA A 277 8.66 -1.53 18.77
N TYR A 278 8.42 -2.23 19.89
CA TYR A 278 8.33 -1.61 21.22
C TYR A 278 9.57 -1.96 21.99
N TYR A 279 10.45 -1.00 22.22
CA TYR A 279 11.80 -1.24 22.69
C TYR A 279 12.19 -0.30 23.84
N THR A 280 13.28 -0.62 24.53
CA THR A 280 13.87 0.25 25.53
C THR A 280 14.93 1.14 24.88
N ASN A 281 14.72 2.45 24.88
CA ASN A 281 15.66 3.40 24.28
C ASN A 281 16.94 3.58 25.15
N ALA A 282 17.90 4.37 24.64
CA ALA A 282 19.16 4.65 25.32
C ALA A 282 19.03 5.32 26.72
N TYR A 283 17.85 5.86 27.04
CA TYR A 283 17.52 6.45 28.35
C TYR A 283 16.80 5.47 29.29
N GLY A 284 16.74 4.18 28.93
CA GLY A 284 16.06 3.16 29.70
C GLY A 284 14.51 3.25 29.68
N ARG A 285 13.93 4.02 28.78
CA ARG A 285 12.48 4.18 28.64
C ARG A 285 11.94 3.32 27.51
N LYS A 286 10.84 2.63 27.77
CA LYS A 286 10.11 1.90 26.75
C LYS A 286 9.38 2.88 25.81
N THR A 287 9.52 2.68 24.51
CA THR A 287 8.96 3.52 23.46
C THR A 287 8.71 2.74 22.18
N TYR A 288 7.94 3.32 21.28
CA TYR A 288 7.71 2.81 19.93
C TYR A 288 8.75 3.37 18.96
N GLY A 289 9.15 2.59 18.00
CA GLY A 289 10.05 3.02 16.94
C GLY A 289 9.90 2.21 15.67
N LEU A 290 10.36 2.76 14.56
CA LEU A 290 10.48 2.06 13.30
C LEU A 290 11.77 1.23 13.32
N TYR A 291 11.63 -0.07 13.14
CA TYR A 291 12.76 -0.98 12.97
C TYR A 291 13.23 -1.02 11.53
N SER A 292 12.29 -1.12 10.58
CA SER A 292 12.60 -1.10 9.16
C SER A 292 11.59 -0.29 8.37
N ARG A 293 12.01 0.15 7.19
CA ARG A 293 11.15 0.83 6.22
C ARG A 293 11.56 0.51 4.80
N SER A 294 10.59 0.44 3.91
CA SER A 294 10.80 0.28 2.48
C SER A 294 9.73 1.06 1.71
N LEU A 295 10.15 1.73 0.65
CA LEU A 295 9.20 2.22 -0.34
C LEU A 295 8.89 1.05 -1.29
N LEU A 296 7.65 0.55 -1.24
CA LEU A 296 7.22 -0.55 -2.11
C LEU A 296 7.03 -0.09 -3.55
N GLY A 297 6.44 1.08 -3.73
CA GLY A 297 6.18 1.64 -5.04
C GLY A 297 5.18 2.78 -5.00
N ASN A 298 4.62 3.11 -6.17
CA ASN A 298 3.65 4.18 -6.31
C ASN A 298 2.40 3.69 -7.03
N VAL A 299 1.23 4.01 -6.48
CA VAL A 299 -0.07 3.77 -7.11
C VAL A 299 -0.41 5.00 -7.94
N PRO A 300 -0.50 4.87 -9.26
CA PRO A 300 -0.90 5.98 -10.11
C PRO A 300 -2.36 6.38 -9.79
N ASP A 301 -2.69 7.63 -10.06
CA ASP A 301 -4.05 8.19 -9.96
C ASP A 301 -4.59 8.42 -8.54
N VAL A 302 -3.75 8.34 -7.49
CA VAL A 302 -4.17 8.81 -6.16
C VAL A 302 -4.34 10.33 -6.20
N MET A 303 -5.53 10.79 -5.89
CA MET A 303 -5.82 12.24 -5.87
C MET A 303 -5.37 12.82 -4.52
N ALA A 304 -4.43 13.76 -4.58
CA ALA A 304 -3.73 14.35 -3.44
C ALA A 304 -4.61 14.99 -2.34
N ASN A 305 -5.91 15.17 -2.56
CA ASN A 305 -6.80 15.85 -1.61
C ASN A 305 -7.99 15.00 -1.15
N TYR A 306 -8.06 13.72 -1.55
CA TYR A 306 -9.16 12.84 -1.18
C TYR A 306 -8.69 11.73 -0.25
N ALA A 307 -8.54 12.04 1.02
CA ALA A 307 -8.33 11.05 2.07
C ALA A 307 -9.52 10.07 2.16
N ALA A 308 -10.74 10.56 1.95
CA ALA A 308 -11.94 9.73 1.82
C ALA A 308 -11.99 9.12 0.40
N GLY A 309 -12.01 7.79 0.29
CA GLY A 309 -12.10 7.06 -0.98
C GLY A 309 -10.80 6.42 -1.44
N SER A 310 -9.78 6.40 -0.59
CA SER A 310 -8.60 5.55 -0.75
C SER A 310 -8.54 4.56 0.40
N ALA A 311 -8.33 3.29 0.11
CA ALA A 311 -8.28 2.23 1.10
C ALA A 311 -7.19 1.21 0.77
N LEU A 312 -6.64 0.61 1.80
CA LEU A 312 -5.57 -0.37 1.72
C LEU A 312 -5.94 -1.58 2.58
N TYR A 313 -5.75 -2.78 2.06
CA TYR A 313 -5.98 -4.02 2.79
C TYR A 313 -5.02 -5.13 2.32
N TYR A 314 -4.46 -5.88 3.27
CA TYR A 314 -3.59 -7.01 3.00
C TYR A 314 -4.29 -8.33 3.29
N ALA A 315 -4.24 -9.26 2.34
CA ALA A 315 -4.64 -10.65 2.50
C ALA A 315 -3.95 -11.53 1.44
N ASP A 316 -3.64 -12.76 1.79
CA ASP A 316 -3.11 -13.80 0.88
C ASP A 316 -1.91 -13.32 0.04
N ASN A 317 -0.93 -12.69 0.68
CA ASN A 317 0.26 -12.10 0.06
C ASN A 317 -0.05 -10.99 -0.97
N ARG A 318 -1.24 -10.42 -0.92
CA ARG A 318 -1.68 -9.36 -1.83
C ARG A 318 -2.08 -8.13 -1.07
N LEU A 319 -1.65 -7.00 -1.58
CA LEU A 319 -2.05 -5.70 -1.09
C LEU A 319 -3.16 -5.15 -1.98
N TYR A 320 -4.39 -5.18 -1.51
CA TYR A 320 -5.56 -4.64 -2.20
C TYR A 320 -5.65 -3.14 -1.98
N ILE A 321 -5.87 -2.40 -3.05
CA ILE A 321 -5.82 -0.95 -3.06
C ILE A 321 -7.05 -0.43 -3.78
N SER A 322 -7.83 0.41 -3.12
CA SER A 322 -8.90 1.19 -3.73
C SER A 322 -8.47 2.65 -3.81
N VAL A 323 -8.62 3.26 -4.96
CA VAL A 323 -8.28 4.66 -5.21
C VAL A 323 -9.45 5.36 -5.87
N LEU A 324 -9.90 6.45 -5.28
CA LEU A 324 -10.90 7.31 -5.89
C LEU A 324 -10.31 8.03 -7.11
N THR A 325 -10.97 7.91 -8.24
CA THR A 325 -10.71 8.69 -9.46
C THR A 325 -11.79 9.76 -9.64
N THR A 326 -11.73 10.53 -10.71
CA THR A 326 -12.73 11.58 -11.00
C THR A 326 -14.14 11.05 -11.23
N SER A 327 -14.33 9.77 -11.50
CA SER A 327 -15.62 9.19 -11.90
C SER A 327 -16.01 7.90 -11.19
N ALA A 328 -15.06 7.22 -10.56
CA ALA A 328 -15.28 5.95 -9.87
C ALA A 328 -14.08 5.61 -8.99
N SER A 329 -14.20 4.59 -8.15
CA SER A 329 -13.05 4.01 -7.46
C SER A 329 -12.46 2.87 -8.28
N LYS A 330 -11.15 2.90 -8.46
CA LYS A 330 -10.38 1.84 -9.10
C LYS A 330 -9.88 0.88 -8.03
N LEU A 331 -10.28 -0.37 -8.12
CA LEU A 331 -9.77 -1.45 -7.28
C LEU A 331 -8.65 -2.19 -8.00
N SER A 332 -7.54 -2.36 -7.31
CA SER A 332 -6.38 -3.11 -7.79
C SER A 332 -5.76 -3.92 -6.66
N TYR A 333 -4.88 -4.85 -6.99
CA TYR A 333 -4.01 -5.49 -6.01
C TYR A 333 -2.57 -5.52 -6.49
N VAL A 334 -1.64 -5.65 -5.54
CA VAL A 334 -0.23 -5.91 -5.78
C VAL A 334 0.12 -7.24 -5.13
N ASP A 335 0.75 -8.13 -5.88
CA ASP A 335 1.28 -9.38 -5.35
C ASP A 335 2.61 -9.08 -4.66
N LEU A 336 2.67 -9.25 -3.34
CA LEU A 336 3.87 -8.98 -2.55
C LEU A 336 4.91 -10.13 -2.62
N THR A 337 4.60 -11.24 -3.27
CA THR A 337 5.58 -12.29 -3.56
C THR A 337 6.35 -12.05 -4.86
N ALA A 338 5.88 -11.10 -5.67
CA ALA A 338 6.56 -10.70 -6.91
C ALA A 338 7.71 -9.73 -6.62
N ASP A 339 8.76 -9.78 -7.43
CA ASP A 339 9.93 -8.90 -7.30
C ASP A 339 9.64 -7.42 -7.69
N ILE A 340 8.39 -7.10 -8.03
CA ILE A 340 8.03 -5.78 -8.57
C ILE A 340 6.68 -5.33 -8.02
N PHE A 341 6.62 -4.07 -7.57
CA PHE A 341 5.37 -3.44 -7.20
C PHE A 341 4.57 -3.08 -8.46
N TRP A 342 3.64 -3.97 -8.85
CA TRP A 342 2.81 -3.80 -10.02
C TRP A 342 1.32 -3.87 -9.66
N PRO A 343 0.59 -2.73 -9.65
CA PRO A 343 -0.85 -2.74 -9.41
C PRO A 343 -1.62 -3.42 -10.55
N ILE A 344 -2.25 -4.54 -10.26
CA ILE A 344 -3.09 -5.30 -11.17
C ILE A 344 -4.54 -4.83 -10.98
N SER A 345 -5.16 -4.34 -12.05
CA SER A 345 -6.54 -3.83 -11.97
C SER A 345 -7.53 -4.98 -11.81
N ILE A 346 -8.33 -4.95 -10.74
CA ILE A 346 -9.51 -5.80 -10.58
C ILE A 346 -10.70 -5.21 -11.35
N GLY A 347 -10.92 -3.88 -11.25
CA GLY A 347 -12.01 -3.21 -11.93
C GLY A 347 -12.31 -1.84 -11.34
N GLN A 348 -13.43 -1.27 -11.77
CA GLN A 348 -13.99 -0.04 -11.22
C GLN A 348 -15.21 -0.36 -10.37
N ILE A 349 -15.34 0.35 -9.25
CA ILE A 349 -16.47 0.26 -8.34
C ILE A 349 -17.18 1.62 -8.37
N SER A 350 -18.50 1.61 -8.49
CA SER A 350 -19.32 2.83 -8.51
C SER A 350 -19.38 3.56 -7.16
N ALA A 351 -18.99 2.88 -6.09
CA ALA A 351 -18.88 3.44 -4.75
C ALA A 351 -17.45 3.89 -4.45
N ALA A 352 -17.26 4.74 -3.44
CA ALA A 352 -15.96 5.19 -2.95
C ALA A 352 -15.62 4.49 -1.62
N PRO A 353 -14.95 3.31 -1.61
CA PRO A 353 -14.56 2.65 -0.39
C PRO A 353 -13.66 3.55 0.46
N VAL A 354 -14.03 3.78 1.70
CA VAL A 354 -13.21 4.44 2.70
C VAL A 354 -12.35 3.45 3.48
N ALA A 355 -12.71 2.16 3.43
CA ALA A 355 -11.93 1.08 3.98
C ALA A 355 -12.20 -0.22 3.21
N LEU A 356 -11.17 -1.08 3.15
CA LEU A 356 -11.24 -2.46 2.68
C LEU A 356 -10.93 -3.40 3.85
N TYR A 357 -11.60 -4.56 3.89
CA TYR A 357 -11.36 -5.61 4.88
C TYR A 357 -11.83 -6.96 4.32
N SER A 358 -11.55 -8.08 4.99
CA SER A 358 -12.11 -9.39 4.63
C SER A 358 -13.20 -9.82 5.59
N ALA A 359 -14.01 -10.77 5.17
CA ALA A 359 -14.81 -11.57 6.08
C ALA A 359 -13.88 -12.19 7.14
N MET A 360 -14.40 -12.38 8.37
CA MET A 360 -13.65 -13.05 9.41
C MET A 360 -13.33 -14.48 8.91
N GLN A 361 -12.10 -14.70 8.46
CA GLN A 361 -11.58 -16.05 8.33
C GLN A 361 -11.28 -16.51 9.73
N ASN A 362 -11.75 -17.68 10.11
CA ASN A 362 -11.29 -18.34 11.33
C ASN A 362 -9.77 -18.33 11.26
N ALA A 363 -9.15 -17.73 12.28
CA ALA A 363 -7.71 -17.55 12.35
C ALA A 363 -7.01 -18.89 12.15
N ALA A 364 -6.71 -19.22 10.92
CA ALA A 364 -5.90 -20.34 10.54
C ALA A 364 -4.60 -19.76 10.02
N ALA A 365 -3.59 -19.96 10.84
CA ALA A 365 -2.17 -19.92 10.50
C ALA A 365 -1.71 -18.68 9.73
N ASP A 366 -1.19 -17.80 10.49
CA ASP A 366 -0.12 -16.90 10.12
C ASP A 366 1.10 -17.67 9.61
N ASP A 367 1.05 -18.19 8.40
CA ASP A 367 2.27 -18.37 7.68
C ASP A 367 2.72 -16.95 7.33
N ALA A 368 3.65 -16.44 8.13
CA ALA A 368 4.39 -15.23 7.82
C ALA A 368 4.98 -15.43 6.42
N ALA A 369 4.31 -14.91 5.43
CA ALA A 369 4.82 -14.93 4.08
C ALA A 369 6.15 -14.21 4.13
N ALA A 370 7.20 -14.89 3.71
CA ALA A 370 8.47 -14.23 3.45
C ALA A 370 8.17 -13.14 2.42
N LEU A 371 8.02 -11.91 2.90
CA LEU A 371 7.84 -10.75 2.03
C LEU A 371 9.00 -10.74 1.04
N ALA A 372 8.67 -10.58 -0.23
CA ALA A 372 9.64 -10.67 -1.29
C ALA A 372 10.87 -9.78 -1.02
N PRO A 373 12.07 -10.23 -1.35
CA PRO A 373 13.32 -9.53 -1.05
C PRO A 373 13.54 -8.24 -1.87
N TRP A 374 12.56 -7.85 -2.68
CA TRP A 374 12.68 -6.73 -3.62
C TRP A 374 12.67 -5.34 -2.99
N ALA A 375 12.29 -5.23 -1.75
CA ALA A 375 12.40 -3.98 -1.04
C ALA A 375 13.75 -3.92 -0.33
N GLU A 376 14.68 -3.08 -0.79
CA GLU A 376 15.85 -2.73 0.02
C GLU A 376 15.35 -2.15 1.34
N ARG A 377 15.27 -3.00 2.37
CA ARG A 377 14.86 -2.57 3.70
C ARG A 377 15.99 -1.74 4.31
N GLN A 378 15.69 -0.50 4.63
CA GLN A 378 16.54 0.29 5.50
C GLN A 378 16.29 -0.18 6.92
N THR A 379 17.20 -0.98 7.46
CA THR A 379 17.12 -1.47 8.85
C THR A 379 17.88 -0.55 9.79
N GLY A 380 17.40 -0.43 10.99
CA GLY A 380 18.00 0.36 12.06
C GLY A 380 16.93 1.11 12.84
N MET A 381 16.93 0.98 14.18
CA MET A 381 15.90 1.59 15.02
C MET A 381 15.88 3.10 14.88
N GLN A 382 14.79 3.64 14.38
CA GLN A 382 14.53 5.06 14.28
C GLN A 382 13.39 5.44 15.26
N ALA A 383 13.71 6.30 16.22
CA ALA A 383 12.67 6.89 17.05
C ALA A 383 11.75 7.78 16.19
N LEU A 384 10.45 7.70 16.45
CA LEU A 384 9.52 8.61 15.79
C LEU A 384 9.77 10.03 16.26
N GLU A 385 9.77 10.99 15.34
CA GLU A 385 9.88 12.40 15.68
C GLU A 385 8.66 12.84 16.52
N PRO A 386 8.85 13.71 17.53
CA PRO A 386 7.70 14.27 18.25
C PRO A 386 6.75 14.98 17.28
N ALA A 387 5.45 14.70 17.36
CA ALA A 387 4.46 15.43 16.59
C ALA A 387 4.45 16.91 17.05
N ALA A 388 4.54 17.84 16.11
CA ALA A 388 4.44 19.26 16.43
C ALA A 388 3.06 19.55 17.07
N ALA A 389 3.03 20.28 18.18
CA ALA A 389 1.81 20.59 18.92
C ALA A 389 0.72 21.28 18.06
N GLU A 390 1.15 22.04 17.06
CA GLU A 390 0.29 22.76 16.12
C GLU A 390 -0.45 21.84 15.11
N THR A 391 0.05 20.63 14.88
CA THR A 391 -0.56 19.68 13.92
C THR A 391 -1.75 18.92 14.48
N LEU A 392 -2.05 19.07 15.76
CA LEU A 392 -3.23 18.48 16.40
C LEU A 392 -4.46 19.40 16.37
N THR A 393 -4.34 20.61 15.83
CA THR A 393 -5.48 21.50 15.58
C THR A 393 -6.19 21.12 14.29
N ALA A 394 -7.51 20.99 14.38
CA ALA A 394 -8.38 20.55 13.29
C ALA A 394 -8.12 21.35 11.99
N GLN A 395 -7.58 20.69 10.98
CA GLN A 395 -7.79 21.16 9.63
C GLN A 395 -9.18 20.67 9.19
N PRO A 396 -10.05 21.55 8.71
CA PRO A 396 -11.33 21.12 8.18
C PRO A 396 -11.10 20.18 6.99
N LEU A 397 -11.74 19.01 7.02
CA LEU A 397 -11.86 18.19 5.82
C LEU A 397 -12.50 19.07 4.72
N PRO A 398 -12.00 19.06 3.48
CA PRO A 398 -12.68 19.73 2.40
C PRO A 398 -14.10 19.15 2.32
N ALA A 399 -15.11 20.06 2.33
CA ALA A 399 -16.49 19.66 2.18
C ALA A 399 -16.63 18.83 0.89
N LEU A 400 -17.21 17.64 1.04
CA LEU A 400 -17.67 16.86 -0.10
C LEU A 400 -18.71 17.71 -0.84
N GLN A 401 -18.36 18.26 -1.99
CA GLN A 401 -19.30 18.86 -2.94
C GLN A 401 -19.85 17.81 -3.88
#